data_474483ec9d86e63e75901e28f961cc91
#
_entry.id   474483ec9d86e63e75901e28f961cc91
#
_cell.length_a   1.000
_cell.length_b   1.000
_cell.length_c   1.000
_cell.angle_alpha   90.00
_cell.angle_beta   90.00
_cell.angle_gamma   90.00
#
_symmetry.space_group_name_H-M   'P 1'
#
loop_
_entity.id
_entity.type
_entity.pdbx_description
1 polymer ?
#
loop_
_entity_poly.entity_id
_entity_poly.type
_entity_poly.pdbx_seq_one_letter_code
_entity_poly.pdbx_strand_id
1 'polypeptide(L)'
;MKERDYNHSRPLDVHRSSNYSEVNPFIDEIYNNHIKDVSENANIQKKHLKLVLLDLFIAWIDDPELNIGVHMHEGAYSDGTIFNKGKSRYNELNIKVSTIKVVHRLRDLGFIGFKKGYEGSVEYAPRLSRIWGKDKLTKLFKDAAFSYFDINYSKDREVVILRNEDKVDLEYEDNETTEAMRELLHKYNELLRTTFIDIPELDIPRIELKEKKKRRRRNKPVFVNISHHDKFTRRIFNNGSFKEGGRFYGGWWQRVDESHRSRIRLNNKATVEIDYSALHVILAYTEIKEDYWKLTDKDPYRVPIDGINNPEHIRDINKLFFLLSLNASNEISLFKAFRSELNYKEYPYTFPDKVLRKLLKDIKLLHPKIAHLICSGA
;
A
#
# COMPACT_ATOMS: atom_id res chain seq x y z
N MET A 1 -10.72 -25.79 -20.37
CA MET A 1 -10.82 -24.53 -19.57
C MET A 1 -9.42 -24.14 -19.13
N LYS A 2 -9.05 -22.86 -19.26
CA LYS A 2 -7.76 -22.35 -18.75
C LYS A 2 -7.77 -22.51 -17.23
N GLU A 3 -6.70 -23.03 -16.65
CA GLU A 3 -6.56 -23.14 -15.20
C GLU A 3 -6.53 -21.73 -14.57
N ARG A 4 -7.29 -21.52 -13.49
CA ARG A 4 -7.36 -20.23 -12.79
C ARG A 4 -6.01 -19.89 -12.12
N ASP A 5 -5.47 -18.71 -12.37
CA ASP A 5 -4.27 -18.24 -11.70
C ASP A 5 -4.58 -17.73 -10.27
N TYR A 6 -4.27 -18.55 -9.28
CA TYR A 6 -4.46 -18.19 -7.86
C TYR A 6 -3.48 -17.14 -7.34
N ASN A 7 -2.48 -16.72 -8.12
CA ASN A 7 -1.58 -15.61 -7.75
C ASN A 7 -2.22 -14.27 -8.10
N HIS A 8 -3.10 -14.24 -9.10
CA HIS A 8 -3.91 -13.08 -9.42
C HIS A 8 -4.96 -12.86 -8.34
N SER A 9 -4.55 -12.16 -7.27
CA SER A 9 -5.37 -12.01 -6.06
C SER A 9 -5.03 -10.77 -5.27
N ARG A 10 -6.02 -10.23 -4.56
CA ARG A 10 -5.86 -9.22 -3.52
C ARG A 10 -6.46 -9.71 -2.19
N PRO A 11 -6.05 -9.14 -1.04
CA PRO A 11 -6.73 -9.43 0.22
C PRO A 11 -8.21 -9.00 0.20
N LEU A 12 -9.03 -9.66 1.04
CA LEU A 12 -10.39 -9.21 1.37
C LEU A 12 -10.32 -7.80 1.95
N ASP A 13 -11.09 -6.87 1.39
CA ASP A 13 -11.22 -5.52 1.94
C ASP A 13 -12.24 -5.53 3.09
N VAL A 14 -11.75 -5.60 4.31
CA VAL A 14 -12.56 -5.69 5.53
C VAL A 14 -13.33 -4.42 5.88
N HIS A 15 -13.12 -3.37 5.12
CA HIS A 15 -13.79 -2.08 5.26
C HIS A 15 -14.95 -1.89 4.25
N ARG A 16 -15.19 -2.91 3.40
CA ARG A 16 -16.21 -2.84 2.35
C ARG A 16 -17.60 -2.64 2.93
N SER A 17 -18.31 -1.62 2.46
CA SER A 17 -19.62 -1.23 2.98
C SER A 17 -20.49 -0.62 1.88
N SER A 18 -21.79 -0.52 2.14
CA SER A 18 -22.73 0.24 1.32
C SER A 18 -23.89 0.73 2.17
N ASN A 19 -24.29 1.98 1.93
CA ASN A 19 -25.49 2.57 2.49
C ASN A 19 -26.65 2.62 1.49
N TYR A 20 -26.46 2.08 0.28
CA TYR A 20 -27.51 2.02 -0.71
C TYR A 20 -28.59 1.03 -0.29
N SER A 21 -29.87 1.46 -0.37
CA SER A 21 -31.01 0.71 0.17
C SER A 21 -31.14 -0.70 -0.42
N GLU A 22 -30.93 -0.83 -1.73
CA GLU A 22 -31.14 -2.07 -2.48
C GLU A 22 -30.10 -3.18 -2.17
N VAL A 23 -29.00 -2.82 -1.53
CA VAL A 23 -28.02 -3.82 -1.09
C VAL A 23 -28.58 -4.71 0.02
N ASN A 24 -29.38 -4.15 0.95
CA ASN A 24 -29.89 -4.92 2.08
C ASN A 24 -30.88 -6.02 1.65
N PRO A 25 -31.89 -5.75 0.78
CA PRO A 25 -32.75 -6.81 0.24
C PRO A 25 -31.97 -7.94 -0.42
N PHE A 26 -30.96 -7.63 -1.22
CA PHE A 26 -30.09 -8.62 -1.86
C PHE A 26 -29.37 -9.52 -0.82
N ILE A 27 -28.81 -8.92 0.22
CA ILE A 27 -28.17 -9.67 1.29
C ILE A 27 -29.17 -10.51 2.07
N ASP A 28 -30.35 -9.93 2.36
CA ASP A 28 -31.41 -10.60 3.11
C ASP A 28 -31.98 -11.80 2.38
N GLU A 29 -32.12 -11.73 1.07
CA GLU A 29 -32.53 -12.84 0.23
C GLU A 29 -31.55 -14.03 0.35
N ILE A 30 -30.26 -13.78 0.14
CA ILE A 30 -29.22 -14.83 0.23
C ILE A 30 -29.14 -15.36 1.68
N TYR A 31 -29.22 -14.47 2.67
CA TYR A 31 -29.19 -14.85 4.07
C TYR A 31 -30.34 -15.76 4.45
N ASN A 32 -31.59 -15.34 4.19
CA ASN A 32 -32.77 -16.05 4.62
C ASN A 32 -32.92 -17.40 3.93
N ASN A 33 -32.59 -17.47 2.63
CA ASN A 33 -32.76 -18.68 1.83
C ASN A 33 -31.62 -19.69 1.99
N HIS A 34 -30.41 -19.26 2.43
CA HIS A 34 -29.25 -20.13 2.30
C HIS A 34 -28.29 -20.13 3.51
N ILE A 35 -28.15 -19.01 4.24
CA ILE A 35 -27.09 -18.84 5.24
C ILE A 35 -27.59 -18.98 6.66
N LYS A 36 -28.83 -18.56 6.90
CA LYS A 36 -29.42 -18.42 8.24
C LYS A 36 -29.14 -19.63 9.13
N ASP A 37 -28.47 -19.39 10.26
CA ASP A 37 -28.26 -20.35 11.33
C ASP A 37 -28.91 -19.78 12.59
N VAL A 38 -29.89 -20.50 13.12
CA VAL A 38 -30.67 -20.07 14.30
C VAL A 38 -29.84 -20.10 15.60
N SER A 39 -28.69 -20.76 15.60
CA SER A 39 -27.76 -20.82 16.73
C SER A 39 -26.90 -19.56 16.83
N GLU A 40 -26.85 -18.70 15.81
CA GLU A 40 -25.98 -17.53 15.76
C GLU A 40 -26.78 -16.22 15.64
N ASN A 41 -26.18 -15.12 16.10
CA ASN A 41 -26.78 -13.78 15.97
C ASN A 41 -26.92 -13.38 14.48
N ALA A 42 -28.14 -13.18 14.03
CA ALA A 42 -28.49 -12.83 12.66
C ALA A 42 -27.76 -11.56 12.15
N ASN A 43 -27.65 -10.53 12.98
CA ASN A 43 -26.97 -9.28 12.59
C ASN A 43 -25.47 -9.50 12.37
N ILE A 44 -24.85 -10.37 13.16
CA ILE A 44 -23.44 -10.74 12.97
C ILE A 44 -23.27 -11.48 11.68
N GLN A 45 -24.08 -12.51 11.41
CA GLN A 45 -24.01 -13.29 10.17
C GLN A 45 -24.24 -12.42 8.93
N LYS A 46 -25.31 -11.61 8.92
CA LYS A 46 -25.62 -10.70 7.80
C LYS A 46 -24.50 -9.70 7.52
N LYS A 47 -23.90 -9.14 8.56
CA LYS A 47 -22.78 -8.20 8.43
C LYS A 47 -21.57 -8.84 7.71
N HIS A 48 -21.16 -10.03 8.13
CA HIS A 48 -20.05 -10.74 7.52
C HIS A 48 -20.38 -11.23 6.12
N LEU A 49 -21.63 -11.66 5.90
CA LEU A 49 -22.15 -12.02 4.58
C LEU A 49 -22.11 -10.81 3.64
N LYS A 50 -22.62 -9.65 4.08
CA LYS A 50 -22.61 -8.40 3.30
C LYS A 50 -21.18 -8.04 2.89
N LEU A 51 -20.25 -8.06 3.83
CA LEU A 51 -18.84 -7.77 3.55
C LEU A 51 -18.28 -8.66 2.45
N VAL A 52 -18.42 -9.99 2.60
CA VAL A 52 -17.86 -10.96 1.65
C VAL A 52 -18.49 -10.83 0.28
N LEU A 53 -19.82 -10.70 0.21
CA LEU A 53 -20.52 -10.58 -1.05
C LEU A 53 -20.22 -9.28 -1.79
N LEU A 54 -20.16 -8.15 -1.09
CA LEU A 54 -19.83 -6.87 -1.71
C LEU A 54 -18.39 -6.85 -2.24
N ASP A 55 -17.44 -7.43 -1.51
CA ASP A 55 -16.05 -7.46 -1.97
C ASP A 55 -15.85 -8.45 -3.14
N LEU A 56 -16.59 -9.55 -3.17
CA LEU A 56 -16.66 -10.46 -4.32
C LEU A 56 -17.31 -9.81 -5.54
N PHE A 57 -18.35 -8.98 -5.33
CA PHE A 57 -18.99 -8.24 -6.42
C PHE A 57 -17.99 -7.25 -7.07
N ILE A 58 -17.30 -6.47 -6.26
CA ILE A 58 -16.27 -5.55 -6.76
C ILE A 58 -15.15 -6.30 -7.51
N ALA A 59 -14.65 -7.40 -6.93
CA ALA A 59 -13.63 -8.20 -7.59
C ALA A 59 -14.08 -8.76 -8.93
N TRP A 60 -15.33 -9.24 -9.02
CA TRP A 60 -15.90 -9.76 -10.25
C TRP A 60 -16.09 -8.70 -11.34
N ILE A 61 -16.49 -7.48 -10.96
CA ILE A 61 -16.61 -6.36 -11.91
C ILE A 61 -15.23 -5.87 -12.37
N ASP A 62 -14.27 -5.74 -11.45
CA ASP A 62 -12.90 -5.32 -11.77
C ASP A 62 -12.23 -6.32 -12.75
N ASP A 63 -12.28 -7.61 -12.41
CA ASP A 63 -11.74 -8.69 -13.22
C ASP A 63 -12.34 -10.03 -12.76
N PRO A 64 -13.14 -10.74 -13.59
CA PRO A 64 -13.73 -12.03 -13.24
C PRO A 64 -12.71 -13.12 -12.84
N GLU A 65 -11.44 -12.98 -13.25
CA GLU A 65 -10.35 -13.88 -12.86
C GLU A 65 -9.67 -13.49 -11.54
N LEU A 66 -9.99 -12.34 -10.96
CA LEU A 66 -9.42 -11.89 -9.70
C LEU A 66 -9.92 -12.74 -8.53
N ASN A 67 -8.96 -13.18 -7.70
CA ASN A 67 -9.29 -13.92 -6.48
C ASN A 67 -9.20 -13.02 -5.25
N ILE A 68 -10.01 -13.29 -4.25
CA ILE A 68 -9.96 -12.63 -2.94
C ILE A 68 -9.21 -13.53 -1.97
N GLY A 69 -8.16 -13.01 -1.33
CA GLY A 69 -7.43 -13.68 -0.26
C GLY A 69 -8.12 -13.52 1.09
N VAL A 70 -8.49 -14.63 1.73
CA VAL A 70 -9.22 -14.62 3.01
C VAL A 70 -8.45 -15.36 4.07
N HIS A 71 -8.40 -14.79 5.28
CA HIS A 71 -7.91 -15.48 6.47
C HIS A 71 -8.90 -16.56 6.89
N MET A 72 -8.46 -17.83 6.90
CA MET A 72 -9.24 -18.99 7.29
C MET A 72 -8.71 -19.65 8.57
N HIS A 73 -7.85 -18.96 9.31
CA HIS A 73 -7.30 -19.37 10.57
C HIS A 73 -7.86 -18.46 11.67
N GLU A 74 -8.40 -19.03 12.75
CA GLU A 74 -9.05 -18.28 13.83
C GLU A 74 -8.09 -17.32 14.53
N GLY A 75 -6.82 -17.68 14.66
CA GLY A 75 -5.77 -16.84 15.22
C GLY A 75 -5.59 -15.49 14.51
N ALA A 76 -5.98 -15.37 13.24
CA ALA A 76 -5.97 -14.08 12.54
C ALA A 76 -6.97 -13.07 13.11
N TYR A 77 -7.97 -13.53 13.86
CA TYR A 77 -9.02 -12.71 14.46
C TYR A 77 -8.83 -12.51 15.98
N SER A 78 -7.66 -12.86 16.52
CA SER A 78 -7.33 -12.72 17.94
C SER A 78 -6.81 -11.33 18.28
N ASP A 79 -6.55 -11.09 19.56
CA ASP A 79 -5.91 -9.86 20.04
C ASP A 79 -4.52 -9.67 19.42
N GLY A 80 -4.12 -8.44 19.17
CA GLY A 80 -2.84 -8.12 18.54
C GLY A 80 -2.79 -8.32 17.02
N THR A 81 -3.90 -8.74 16.39
CA THR A 81 -4.04 -8.77 14.92
C THR A 81 -4.83 -7.57 14.42
N ILE A 82 -4.90 -7.39 13.10
CA ILE A 82 -5.72 -6.32 12.48
C ILE A 82 -7.21 -6.40 12.87
N PHE A 83 -7.68 -7.57 13.29
CA PHE A 83 -9.08 -7.75 13.70
C PHE A 83 -9.29 -7.53 15.19
N ASN A 84 -8.28 -7.71 16.01
CA ASN A 84 -8.25 -7.51 17.47
C ASN A 84 -9.58 -7.86 18.17
N LYS A 85 -10.12 -9.05 17.94
CA LYS A 85 -11.45 -9.51 18.39
C LYS A 85 -12.60 -8.53 18.09
N GLY A 86 -12.42 -7.69 17.07
CA GLY A 86 -13.41 -6.69 16.64
C GLY A 86 -13.46 -5.41 17.47
N LYS A 87 -12.40 -5.10 18.24
CA LYS A 87 -12.35 -3.92 19.13
C LYS A 87 -11.36 -2.84 18.68
N SER A 88 -10.66 -3.06 17.57
CA SER A 88 -9.67 -2.10 17.08
C SER A 88 -10.33 -0.95 16.31
N ARG A 89 -9.77 0.27 16.40
CA ARG A 89 -10.12 1.40 15.52
C ARG A 89 -9.87 1.09 14.04
N TYR A 90 -8.98 0.13 13.76
CA TYR A 90 -8.68 -0.36 12.42
C TYR A 90 -9.64 -1.44 11.92
N ASN A 91 -10.64 -1.80 12.73
CA ASN A 91 -11.69 -2.76 12.43
C ASN A 91 -13.08 -2.20 12.77
N GLU A 92 -13.40 -1.05 12.23
CA GLU A 92 -14.63 -0.29 12.52
C GLU A 92 -15.90 -1.08 12.22
N LEU A 93 -15.87 -1.97 11.25
CA LEU A 93 -16.98 -2.88 10.95
C LEU A 93 -17.08 -4.06 11.93
N ASN A 94 -16.15 -4.15 12.89
CA ASN A 94 -16.13 -5.22 13.89
C ASN A 94 -16.18 -6.62 13.23
N ILE A 95 -15.28 -6.84 12.28
CA ILE A 95 -15.16 -8.10 11.55
C ILE A 95 -14.48 -9.14 12.45
N LYS A 96 -15.03 -10.36 12.48
CA LYS A 96 -14.66 -11.41 13.42
C LYS A 96 -14.50 -12.75 12.71
N VAL A 97 -14.17 -13.78 13.48
CA VAL A 97 -14.05 -15.19 13.07
C VAL A 97 -15.29 -15.73 12.35
N SER A 98 -16.48 -15.11 12.54
CA SER A 98 -17.71 -15.45 11.81
C SER A 98 -17.55 -15.34 10.29
N THR A 99 -16.56 -14.57 9.79
CA THR A 99 -16.21 -14.55 8.36
C THR A 99 -15.85 -15.94 7.84
N ILE A 100 -15.15 -16.75 8.63
CA ILE A 100 -14.75 -18.12 8.26
C ILE A 100 -15.99 -18.99 8.01
N LYS A 101 -16.97 -18.90 8.91
CA LYS A 101 -18.23 -19.68 8.78
C LYS A 101 -19.02 -19.27 7.54
N VAL A 102 -19.12 -17.96 7.28
CA VAL A 102 -19.78 -17.44 6.07
C VAL A 102 -19.09 -17.96 4.81
N VAL A 103 -17.76 -17.92 4.75
CA VAL A 103 -16.99 -18.42 3.60
C VAL A 103 -17.21 -19.93 3.40
N HIS A 104 -17.17 -20.73 4.47
CA HIS A 104 -17.46 -22.15 4.37
C HIS A 104 -18.86 -22.40 3.86
N ARG A 105 -19.87 -21.72 4.39
CA ARG A 105 -21.26 -21.88 3.98
C ARG A 105 -21.48 -21.52 2.52
N LEU A 106 -20.92 -20.40 2.05
CA LEU A 106 -21.00 -20.00 0.63
C LEU A 106 -20.31 -21.01 -0.29
N ARG A 107 -19.17 -21.59 0.13
CA ARG A 107 -18.47 -22.64 -0.60
C ARG A 107 -19.34 -23.91 -0.72
N ASP A 108 -19.86 -24.37 0.40
CA ASP A 108 -20.63 -25.65 0.48
C ASP A 108 -21.93 -25.56 -0.32
N LEU A 109 -22.52 -24.39 -0.39
CA LEU A 109 -23.70 -24.08 -1.22
C LEU A 109 -23.37 -23.84 -2.71
N GLY A 110 -22.09 -23.85 -3.07
CA GLY A 110 -21.64 -23.67 -4.45
C GLY A 110 -21.71 -22.25 -5.01
N PHE A 111 -21.86 -21.22 -4.16
CA PHE A 111 -21.82 -19.80 -4.56
C PHE A 111 -20.41 -19.34 -4.90
N ILE A 112 -19.40 -19.85 -4.20
CA ILE A 112 -18.01 -19.46 -4.38
C ILE A 112 -17.12 -20.66 -4.68
N GLY A 113 -16.08 -20.43 -5.46
CA GLY A 113 -14.93 -21.32 -5.53
C GLY A 113 -13.98 -21.05 -4.36
N PHE A 114 -13.20 -22.05 -3.99
CA PHE A 114 -12.31 -22.00 -2.86
C PHE A 114 -11.02 -22.77 -3.14
N LYS A 115 -9.88 -22.12 -2.86
CA LYS A 115 -8.55 -22.76 -2.84
C LYS A 115 -7.92 -22.52 -1.49
N LYS A 116 -7.65 -23.61 -0.76
CA LYS A 116 -6.98 -23.54 0.56
C LYS A 116 -5.60 -22.86 0.41
N GLY A 117 -5.29 -21.93 1.31
CA GLY A 117 -3.98 -21.35 1.50
C GLY A 117 -3.00 -22.34 2.16
N TYR A 118 -1.79 -21.88 2.42
CA TYR A 118 -0.79 -22.62 3.18
C TYR A 118 0.03 -21.67 4.06
N GLU A 119 0.57 -22.20 5.15
CA GLU A 119 1.29 -21.42 6.16
C GLU A 119 2.66 -20.92 5.71
N GLY A 120 3.17 -21.49 4.62
CA GLY A 120 4.50 -21.18 4.10
C GLY A 120 5.55 -22.20 4.50
N SER A 121 6.75 -22.04 3.96
CA SER A 121 7.94 -22.84 4.25
C SER A 121 9.18 -21.96 4.15
N VAL A 122 10.36 -22.55 4.36
CA VAL A 122 11.64 -21.84 4.14
C VAL A 122 11.76 -21.33 2.71
N GLU A 123 11.18 -22.04 1.75
CA GLU A 123 11.25 -21.71 0.31
C GLU A 123 10.09 -20.84 -0.18
N TYR A 124 8.91 -20.95 0.44
CA TYR A 124 7.68 -20.34 -0.03
C TYR A 124 7.02 -19.48 1.05
N ALA A 125 6.69 -18.24 0.68
CA ALA A 125 5.93 -17.34 1.55
C ALA A 125 4.52 -17.88 1.84
N PRO A 126 3.95 -17.64 3.04
CA PRO A 126 2.60 -18.05 3.38
C PRO A 126 1.58 -17.43 2.42
N ARG A 127 0.48 -18.13 2.20
CA ARG A 127 -0.60 -17.67 1.31
C ARG A 127 -1.95 -17.81 1.98
N LEU A 128 -2.74 -16.75 1.88
CA LEU A 128 -4.14 -16.78 2.25
C LEU A 128 -4.91 -17.79 1.40
N SER A 129 -6.02 -18.28 1.91
CA SER A 129 -6.99 -19.00 1.07
C SER A 129 -7.57 -18.06 0.02
N ARG A 130 -7.96 -18.61 -1.12
CA ARG A 130 -8.53 -17.85 -2.24
C ARG A 130 -9.99 -18.19 -2.43
N ILE A 131 -10.82 -17.16 -2.62
CA ILE A 131 -12.23 -17.30 -2.98
C ILE A 131 -12.53 -16.48 -4.24
N TRP A 132 -13.52 -16.90 -4.99
CA TRP A 132 -14.05 -16.21 -6.17
C TRP A 132 -15.52 -16.57 -6.39
N GLY A 133 -16.29 -15.72 -7.05
CA GLY A 133 -17.68 -16.00 -7.41
C GLY A 133 -17.78 -17.11 -8.46
N LYS A 134 -18.69 -18.07 -8.26
CA LYS A 134 -19.10 -19.05 -9.27
C LYS A 134 -20.36 -18.58 -10.00
N ASP A 135 -20.73 -19.26 -11.08
CA ASP A 135 -21.88 -18.91 -11.94
C ASP A 135 -23.17 -18.67 -11.16
N LYS A 136 -23.41 -19.45 -10.11
CA LYS A 136 -24.57 -19.29 -9.23
C LYS A 136 -24.59 -17.89 -8.57
N LEU A 137 -23.43 -17.41 -8.11
CA LEU A 137 -23.31 -16.09 -7.47
C LEU A 137 -23.28 -14.97 -8.50
N THR A 138 -22.51 -15.13 -9.58
CA THR A 138 -22.39 -14.09 -10.61
C THR A 138 -23.69 -13.86 -11.37
N LYS A 139 -24.58 -14.85 -11.45
CA LYS A 139 -25.94 -14.65 -11.94
C LYS A 139 -26.72 -13.71 -11.03
N LEU A 140 -26.69 -13.92 -9.70
CA LEU A 140 -27.32 -13.00 -8.75
C LEU A 140 -26.73 -11.59 -8.82
N PHE A 141 -25.41 -11.49 -9.05
CA PHE A 141 -24.74 -10.19 -9.22
C PHE A 141 -25.23 -9.44 -10.47
N LYS A 142 -25.53 -10.15 -11.57
CA LYS A 142 -26.09 -9.53 -12.79
C LYS A 142 -27.50 -9.01 -12.59
N ASP A 143 -28.27 -9.66 -11.73
CA ASP A 143 -29.65 -9.33 -11.44
C ASP A 143 -29.80 -8.35 -10.26
N ALA A 144 -28.68 -7.94 -9.63
CA ALA A 144 -28.68 -7.07 -8.47
C ALA A 144 -29.15 -5.64 -8.83
N ALA A 145 -29.99 -5.05 -7.97
CA ALA A 145 -30.51 -3.69 -8.13
C ALA A 145 -29.55 -2.60 -7.61
N PHE A 146 -28.25 -2.88 -7.57
CA PHE A 146 -27.20 -1.93 -7.20
C PHE A 146 -26.01 -2.07 -8.15
N SER A 147 -25.20 -1.04 -8.21
CA SER A 147 -24.07 -0.93 -9.11
C SER A 147 -22.74 -0.95 -8.38
N TYR A 148 -21.67 -0.99 -9.15
CA TYR A 148 -20.28 -0.86 -8.70
C TYR A 148 -20.06 0.41 -7.84
N PHE A 149 -20.71 1.52 -8.18
CA PHE A 149 -20.54 2.82 -7.49
C PHE A 149 -21.38 2.97 -6.22
N ASP A 150 -22.34 2.07 -5.99
CA ASP A 150 -23.14 2.06 -4.76
C ASP A 150 -22.42 1.36 -3.59
N ILE A 151 -21.27 0.74 -3.88
CA ILE A 151 -20.42 0.08 -2.90
C ILE A 151 -19.24 0.98 -2.58
N ASN A 152 -18.91 1.10 -1.30
CA ASN A 152 -17.84 1.95 -0.79
C ASN A 152 -17.04 1.24 0.32
N TYR A 153 -16.32 2.01 1.10
CA TYR A 153 -15.78 1.62 2.39
C TYR A 153 -16.58 2.32 3.51
N SER A 154 -16.43 1.83 4.72
CA SER A 154 -17.04 2.45 5.91
C SER A 154 -16.57 3.90 6.06
N LYS A 155 -17.50 4.80 6.43
CA LYS A 155 -17.16 6.20 6.72
C LYS A 155 -16.25 6.34 7.95
N ASP A 156 -16.33 5.37 8.87
CA ASP A 156 -15.56 5.35 10.11
C ASP A 156 -14.20 4.63 9.94
N ARG A 157 -13.82 4.29 8.72
CA ARG A 157 -12.52 3.67 8.44
C ARG A 157 -11.38 4.59 8.86
N GLU A 158 -10.50 4.07 9.74
CA GLU A 158 -9.36 4.86 10.23
C GLU A 158 -8.37 5.19 9.11
N VAL A 159 -7.97 6.44 9.07
CA VAL A 159 -7.06 7.02 8.07
C VAL A 159 -5.71 7.44 8.65
N VAL A 160 -5.57 7.48 9.99
CA VAL A 160 -4.33 7.78 10.70
C VAL A 160 -3.88 6.52 11.42
N ILE A 161 -2.79 5.92 10.98
CA ILE A 161 -2.30 4.64 11.48
C ILE A 161 -1.00 4.85 12.23
N LEU A 162 -0.95 4.41 13.48
CA LEU A 162 0.25 4.35 14.28
C LEU A 162 0.75 2.91 14.36
N ARG A 163 2.06 2.69 14.13
CA ARG A 163 2.70 1.37 14.17
C ARG A 163 3.88 1.35 15.12
N ASN A 164 4.08 0.20 15.77
CA ASN A 164 5.32 -0.05 16.49
C ASN A 164 6.50 -0.38 15.54
N GLU A 165 7.65 -0.73 16.11
CA GLU A 165 8.86 -1.14 15.37
C GLU A 165 8.63 -2.42 14.54
N ASP A 166 7.80 -3.33 15.01
CA ASP A 166 7.43 -4.59 14.34
C ASP A 166 6.37 -4.41 13.26
N LYS A 167 5.94 -3.16 12.98
CA LYS A 167 4.88 -2.82 12.02
C LYS A 167 3.48 -3.31 12.42
N VAL A 168 3.26 -3.55 13.70
CA VAL A 168 1.93 -3.83 14.27
C VAL A 168 1.21 -2.51 14.53
N ASP A 169 -0.06 -2.45 14.11
CA ASP A 169 -0.90 -1.28 14.30
C ASP A 169 -1.25 -1.12 15.80
N LEU A 170 -1.06 0.10 16.33
CA LEU A 170 -1.27 0.44 17.73
C LEU A 170 -2.54 1.28 17.91
N GLU A 171 -3.30 0.98 18.95
CA GLU A 171 -4.32 1.92 19.45
C GLU A 171 -3.64 3.15 20.06
N TYR A 172 -4.31 4.30 20.00
CA TYR A 172 -3.80 5.57 20.54
C TYR A 172 -4.98 6.46 20.98
N GLU A 173 -4.68 7.39 21.89
CA GLU A 173 -5.63 8.43 22.29
C GLU A 173 -5.65 9.56 21.24
N ASP A 174 -6.84 10.00 20.88
CA ASP A 174 -7.00 11.11 19.95
C ASP A 174 -6.62 12.45 20.59
N ASN A 175 -6.09 13.35 19.77
CA ASN A 175 -5.78 14.73 20.11
C ASN A 175 -6.08 15.66 18.92
N GLU A 176 -6.01 16.96 19.11
CA GLU A 176 -6.30 17.95 18.08
C GLU A 176 -5.55 17.71 16.77
N THR A 177 -4.30 17.26 16.85
CA THR A 177 -3.48 16.98 15.65
C THR A 177 -3.98 15.74 14.91
N THR A 178 -4.31 14.64 15.62
CA THR A 178 -4.82 13.42 14.99
C THR A 178 -6.21 13.64 14.41
N GLU A 179 -7.06 14.43 15.08
CA GLU A 179 -8.38 14.80 14.60
C GLU A 179 -8.30 15.67 13.34
N ALA A 180 -7.45 16.68 13.32
CA ALA A 180 -7.23 17.52 12.13
C ALA A 180 -6.70 16.73 10.95
N MET A 181 -5.74 15.80 11.19
CA MET A 181 -5.24 14.90 10.14
C MET A 181 -6.34 13.99 9.60
N ARG A 182 -7.19 13.45 10.47
CA ARG A 182 -8.30 12.56 10.09
C ARG A 182 -9.32 13.31 9.24
N GLU A 183 -9.73 14.50 9.66
CA GLU A 183 -10.67 15.34 8.91
C GLU A 183 -10.16 15.65 7.50
N LEU A 184 -8.89 16.07 7.38
CA LEU A 184 -8.27 16.35 6.09
C LEU A 184 -8.24 15.11 5.19
N LEU A 185 -7.86 13.95 5.75
CA LEU A 185 -7.77 12.70 4.97
C LEU A 185 -9.15 12.18 4.54
N HIS A 186 -10.19 12.34 5.36
CA HIS A 186 -11.53 11.99 4.94
C HIS A 186 -12.01 12.87 3.78
N LYS A 187 -11.78 14.18 3.83
CA LYS A 187 -12.07 15.09 2.71
C LYS A 187 -11.30 14.70 1.43
N TYR A 188 -10.02 14.34 1.58
CA TYR A 188 -9.21 13.88 0.46
C TYR A 188 -9.70 12.54 -0.11
N ASN A 189 -10.04 11.59 0.73
CA ASN A 189 -10.59 10.31 0.29
C ASN A 189 -11.96 10.45 -0.38
N GLU A 190 -12.79 11.41 0.04
CA GLU A 190 -14.03 11.73 -0.65
C GLU A 190 -13.78 12.31 -2.04
N LEU A 191 -12.80 13.19 -2.18
CA LEU A 191 -12.35 13.68 -3.51
C LEU A 191 -11.85 12.52 -4.38
N LEU A 192 -11.04 11.61 -3.84
CA LEU A 192 -10.57 10.44 -4.58
C LEU A 192 -11.73 9.52 -5.00
N ARG A 193 -12.73 9.35 -4.14
CA ARG A 193 -13.91 8.53 -4.44
C ARG A 193 -14.67 9.05 -5.66
N THR A 194 -14.81 10.36 -5.79
CA THR A 194 -15.51 11.02 -6.91
C THR A 194 -14.62 11.26 -8.15
N THR A 195 -13.31 11.03 -8.03
CA THR A 195 -12.37 11.19 -9.13
C THR A 195 -12.17 9.86 -9.86
N PHE A 196 -12.36 9.83 -11.17
CA PHE A 196 -12.01 8.70 -11.99
C PHE A 196 -10.51 8.71 -12.28
N ILE A 197 -9.79 7.65 -11.88
CA ILE A 197 -8.34 7.50 -12.07
C ILE A 197 -8.11 6.19 -12.80
N ASP A 198 -7.49 6.27 -13.99
CA ASP A 198 -7.33 5.12 -14.87
C ASP A 198 -6.09 5.24 -15.77
N ILE A 199 -5.75 4.15 -16.46
CA ILE A 199 -4.82 4.08 -17.58
C ILE A 199 -5.59 3.46 -18.75
N PRO A 200 -6.26 4.26 -19.58
CA PRO A 200 -7.17 3.77 -20.61
C PRO A 200 -6.52 2.89 -21.69
N GLU A 201 -5.21 2.96 -21.83
CA GLU A 201 -4.43 2.20 -22.82
C GLU A 201 -4.18 0.74 -22.43
N LEU A 202 -4.65 0.30 -21.24
CA LEU A 202 -4.49 -1.08 -20.79
C LEU A 202 -5.66 -1.96 -21.30
N ASP A 203 -5.33 -3.07 -21.96
CA ASP A 203 -6.33 -4.05 -22.41
C ASP A 203 -7.02 -4.78 -21.25
N ILE A 204 -6.33 -4.90 -20.12
CA ILE A 204 -6.84 -5.51 -18.89
C ILE A 204 -6.49 -4.62 -17.70
N PRO A 205 -7.32 -4.54 -16.64
CA PRO A 205 -7.15 -3.60 -15.54
C PRO A 205 -6.05 -4.04 -14.56
N ARG A 206 -4.89 -4.41 -15.06
CA ARG A 206 -3.73 -4.80 -14.25
C ARG A 206 -2.40 -4.55 -14.95
N ILE A 207 -1.38 -4.26 -14.17
CA ILE A 207 0.00 -4.06 -14.61
C ILE A 207 0.87 -5.13 -13.97
N GLU A 208 1.66 -5.82 -14.78
CA GLU A 208 2.73 -6.67 -14.29
C GLU A 208 3.96 -5.82 -13.97
N LEU A 209 4.36 -5.82 -12.70
CA LEU A 209 5.56 -5.11 -12.27
C LEU A 209 6.80 -5.88 -12.69
N LYS A 210 7.72 -5.21 -13.38
CA LYS A 210 9.04 -5.76 -13.66
C LYS A 210 9.74 -6.10 -12.34
N GLU A 211 10.21 -7.34 -12.20
CA GLU A 211 10.94 -7.77 -11.00
C GLU A 211 12.15 -6.86 -10.78
N LYS A 212 12.17 -6.13 -9.67
CA LYS A 212 13.44 -5.61 -9.16
C LYS A 212 14.20 -6.82 -8.60
N LYS A 213 15.35 -7.16 -9.18
CA LYS A 213 16.20 -8.36 -8.94
C LYS A 213 16.45 -8.74 -7.45
N LYS A 214 15.95 -7.98 -6.50
CA LYS A 214 16.27 -8.05 -5.07
C LYS A 214 15.40 -8.93 -4.20
N ARG A 215 14.24 -9.35 -4.65
CA ARG A 215 13.38 -10.22 -3.85
C ARG A 215 13.52 -11.67 -4.32
N ARG A 216 14.70 -12.26 -4.13
CA ARG A 216 15.05 -13.67 -4.44
C ARG A 216 14.06 -14.75 -3.94
N ARG A 217 13.01 -14.39 -3.21
CA ARG A 217 12.00 -15.35 -2.71
C ARG A 217 10.70 -15.41 -3.53
N ARG A 218 10.57 -14.65 -4.62
CA ARG A 218 9.35 -14.66 -5.43
C ARG A 218 9.69 -14.84 -6.91
N ASN A 219 9.71 -16.10 -7.37
CA ASN A 219 9.76 -16.44 -8.81
C ASN A 219 8.38 -16.24 -9.48
N LYS A 220 7.58 -15.28 -9.03
CA LYS A 220 6.23 -15.09 -9.55
C LYS A 220 5.96 -13.62 -9.81
N PRO A 221 5.31 -13.30 -10.95
CA PRO A 221 4.99 -11.94 -11.30
C PRO A 221 4.15 -11.27 -10.18
N VAL A 222 4.43 -10.00 -9.93
CA VAL A 222 3.67 -9.16 -9.02
C VAL A 222 2.81 -8.23 -9.86
N PHE A 223 1.50 -8.27 -9.63
CA PHE A 223 0.56 -7.42 -10.35
C PHE A 223 0.06 -6.27 -9.48
N VAL A 224 -0.19 -5.14 -10.11
CA VAL A 224 -0.99 -4.04 -9.58
C VAL A 224 -2.32 -4.04 -10.31
N ASN A 225 -3.40 -4.27 -9.58
CA ASN A 225 -4.74 -4.13 -10.13
C ASN A 225 -5.13 -2.66 -10.17
N ILE A 226 -5.71 -2.22 -11.29
CA ILE A 226 -6.30 -0.91 -11.47
C ILE A 226 -7.77 -1.02 -11.08
N SER A 227 -8.15 -0.38 -10.00
CA SER A 227 -9.52 -0.43 -9.51
C SER A 227 -9.96 0.93 -8.98
N HIS A 228 -11.19 1.31 -9.31
CA HIS A 228 -11.83 2.50 -8.74
C HIS A 228 -11.93 2.40 -7.21
N HIS A 229 -12.00 1.19 -6.66
CA HIS A 229 -12.08 0.92 -5.24
C HIS A 229 -10.73 0.80 -4.53
N ASP A 230 -9.60 0.84 -5.24
CA ASP A 230 -8.24 0.83 -4.66
C ASP A 230 -7.61 2.23 -4.67
N LYS A 231 -8.33 3.21 -4.10
CA LYS A 231 -7.92 4.63 -4.06
C LYS A 231 -7.82 5.19 -2.64
N PHE A 232 -8.18 4.42 -1.63
CA PHE A 232 -8.21 4.86 -0.24
C PHE A 232 -6.81 5.21 0.26
N THR A 233 -6.63 6.43 0.75
CA THR A 233 -5.35 6.96 1.24
C THR A 233 -5.38 7.14 2.75
N ARG A 234 -4.28 6.79 3.40
CA ARG A 234 -4.05 6.89 4.84
C ARG A 234 -2.65 7.38 5.15
N ARG A 235 -2.43 7.99 6.32
CA ARG A 235 -1.09 8.28 6.82
C ARG A 235 -0.64 7.18 7.77
N ILE A 236 0.61 6.76 7.65
CA ILE A 236 1.18 5.71 8.51
C ILE A 236 2.39 6.28 9.23
N PHE A 237 2.30 6.29 10.53
CA PHE A 237 3.37 6.64 11.46
C PHE A 237 4.02 5.38 11.99
N ASN A 238 5.29 5.45 12.41
CA ASN A 238 6.08 4.30 12.80
C ASN A 238 6.68 4.47 14.21
N ASN A 239 7.22 3.39 14.75
CA ASN A 239 7.98 3.34 16.00
C ASN A 239 7.21 3.91 17.20
N GLY A 240 5.88 3.78 17.20
CA GLY A 240 5.02 4.29 18.27
C GLY A 240 4.99 5.82 18.36
N SER A 241 5.42 6.55 17.34
CA SER A 241 5.60 8.01 17.39
C SER A 241 4.93 8.71 16.21
N PHE A 242 4.10 9.73 16.48
CA PHE A 242 3.56 10.62 15.45
C PHE A 242 4.60 11.60 14.87
N LYS A 243 5.84 11.58 15.37
CA LYS A 243 6.95 12.34 14.82
C LYS A 243 7.73 11.56 13.76
N GLU A 244 7.47 10.26 13.62
CA GLU A 244 8.18 9.39 12.71
C GLU A 244 7.29 8.79 11.63
N GLY A 245 7.72 8.88 10.38
CA GLY A 245 6.95 8.40 9.24
C GLY A 245 5.91 9.42 8.76
N GLY A 246 4.63 9.14 8.94
CA GLY A 246 3.52 10.02 8.55
C GLY A 246 3.35 10.18 7.04
N ARG A 247 3.89 9.27 6.23
CA ARG A 247 3.72 9.26 4.78
C ARG A 247 2.33 8.81 4.39
N PHE A 248 1.89 9.30 3.23
CA PHE A 248 0.63 8.85 2.62
C PHE A 248 0.82 7.50 1.92
N TYR A 249 -0.07 6.57 2.21
CA TYR A 249 -0.12 5.23 1.61
C TYR A 249 -1.53 4.91 1.17
N GLY A 250 -1.66 4.25 0.04
CA GLY A 250 -2.92 3.81 -0.52
C GLY A 250 -2.92 4.04 -2.02
N GLY A 251 -4.03 3.87 -2.69
CA GLY A 251 -4.14 4.07 -4.13
C GLY A 251 -3.21 3.21 -4.99
N TRP A 252 -3.76 2.59 -6.01
CA TRP A 252 -2.99 1.71 -6.88
C TRP A 252 -1.85 2.42 -7.61
N TRP A 253 -1.98 3.74 -7.92
CA TRP A 253 -0.97 4.53 -8.63
C TRP A 253 0.37 4.67 -7.90
N GLN A 254 0.41 4.50 -6.58
CA GLN A 254 1.66 4.52 -5.81
C GLN A 254 2.50 3.25 -6.02
N ARG A 255 1.94 2.20 -6.60
CA ARG A 255 2.58 0.91 -6.78
C ARG A 255 3.07 0.67 -8.20
N VAL A 256 2.68 1.51 -9.16
CA VAL A 256 3.08 1.38 -10.57
C VAL A 256 4.44 2.02 -10.83
N ASP A 257 5.12 1.56 -11.87
CA ASP A 257 6.39 2.11 -12.31
C ASP A 257 6.22 3.46 -13.07
N GLU A 258 7.32 4.13 -13.32
CA GLU A 258 7.35 5.44 -13.97
C GLU A 258 6.70 5.43 -15.36
N SER A 259 6.93 4.37 -16.14
CA SER A 259 6.41 4.26 -17.51
C SER A 259 4.88 4.16 -17.56
N HIS A 260 4.26 3.65 -16.50
CA HIS A 260 2.81 3.60 -16.36
C HIS A 260 2.25 4.86 -15.70
N ARG A 261 2.98 5.47 -14.73
CA ARG A 261 2.53 6.71 -14.07
C ARG A 261 2.29 7.84 -15.06
N SER A 262 3.15 8.00 -16.05
CA SER A 262 3.02 9.03 -17.09
C SER A 262 1.75 8.91 -17.96
N ARG A 263 1.11 7.73 -17.96
CA ARG A 263 -0.12 7.45 -18.71
C ARG A 263 -1.40 7.54 -17.88
N ILE A 264 -1.28 7.80 -16.58
CA ILE A 264 -2.44 7.96 -15.70
C ILE A 264 -3.27 9.16 -16.16
N ARG A 265 -4.59 9.00 -16.18
CA ARG A 265 -5.56 10.04 -16.44
C ARG A 265 -6.45 10.27 -15.23
N LEU A 266 -6.77 11.53 -14.98
CA LEU A 266 -7.73 11.97 -13.97
C LEU A 266 -8.96 12.52 -14.66
N ASN A 267 -10.12 11.88 -14.55
CA ASN A 267 -11.34 12.27 -15.25
C ASN A 267 -11.08 12.46 -16.76
N ASN A 268 -10.39 11.51 -17.38
CA ASN A 268 -9.94 11.51 -18.79
C ASN A 268 -8.93 12.60 -19.18
N LYS A 269 -8.44 13.40 -18.24
CA LYS A 269 -7.39 14.41 -18.49
C LYS A 269 -6.01 13.84 -18.23
N ALA A 270 -5.07 14.16 -19.10
CA ALA A 270 -3.67 13.80 -18.91
C ALA A 270 -3.11 14.42 -17.62
N THR A 271 -2.23 13.68 -16.96
CA THR A 271 -1.53 14.15 -15.76
C THR A 271 -0.13 14.65 -16.11
N VAL A 272 0.39 15.51 -15.24
CA VAL A 272 1.80 15.93 -15.25
C VAL A 272 2.42 15.53 -13.93
N GLU A 273 3.52 14.79 -13.99
CA GLU A 273 4.30 14.45 -12.80
C GLU A 273 5.19 15.65 -12.42
N ILE A 274 4.99 16.15 -11.22
CA ILE A 274 5.82 17.22 -10.66
C ILE A 274 6.69 16.62 -9.56
N ASP A 275 8.01 16.73 -9.70
CA ASP A 275 8.98 16.28 -8.69
C ASP A 275 9.71 17.47 -8.08
N TYR A 276 10.06 17.36 -6.81
CA TYR A 276 10.87 18.35 -6.11
C TYR A 276 12.34 18.16 -6.44
N SER A 277 12.96 19.15 -7.07
CA SER A 277 14.39 19.14 -7.30
C SER A 277 15.13 19.22 -5.97
N ALA A 278 16.04 18.27 -5.73
CA ALA A 278 16.93 18.27 -4.57
C ALA A 278 16.24 18.36 -3.18
N LEU A 279 15.05 17.77 -3.03
CA LEU A 279 14.19 17.89 -1.84
C LEU A 279 14.95 17.79 -0.51
N HIS A 280 15.82 16.78 -0.34
CA HIS A 280 16.53 16.56 0.93
C HIS A 280 17.53 17.68 1.26
N VAL A 281 18.21 18.23 0.24
CA VAL A 281 19.09 19.38 0.42
C VAL A 281 18.27 20.61 0.80
N ILE A 282 17.18 20.85 0.07
CA ILE A 282 16.30 22.00 0.34
C ILE A 282 15.74 21.94 1.76
N LEU A 283 15.26 20.78 2.20
CA LEU A 283 14.76 20.60 3.57
C LEU A 283 15.85 20.87 4.61
N ALA A 284 17.08 20.35 4.41
CA ALA A 284 18.20 20.60 5.32
C ALA A 284 18.57 22.09 5.42
N TYR A 285 18.51 22.83 4.31
CA TYR A 285 18.72 24.28 4.30
C TYR A 285 17.53 25.03 4.92
N THR A 286 16.31 24.57 4.71
CA THR A 286 15.11 25.16 5.32
C THR A 286 15.13 25.02 6.85
N GLU A 287 15.65 23.91 7.38
CA GLU A 287 15.81 23.69 8.83
C GLU A 287 16.66 24.78 9.50
N ILE A 288 17.69 25.26 8.81
CA ILE A 288 18.53 26.39 9.26
C ILE A 288 18.02 27.76 8.77
N LYS A 289 16.75 27.82 8.28
CA LYS A 289 16.10 29.03 7.77
C LYS A 289 16.80 29.69 6.57
N GLU A 290 17.45 28.89 5.75
CA GLU A 290 18.13 29.32 4.53
C GLU A 290 17.44 28.78 3.28
N ASP A 291 17.50 29.52 2.18
CA ASP A 291 17.04 29.09 0.88
C ASP A 291 18.23 28.75 -0.01
N TYR A 292 18.43 27.47 -0.31
CA TYR A 292 19.57 27.00 -1.11
C TYR A 292 19.67 27.70 -2.46
N TRP A 293 18.54 27.88 -3.16
CA TRP A 293 18.54 28.47 -4.49
C TRP A 293 18.78 29.98 -4.53
N LYS A 294 18.66 30.65 -3.37
CA LYS A 294 19.12 32.05 -3.22
C LYS A 294 20.61 32.15 -2.95
N LEU A 295 21.23 31.08 -2.46
CA LEU A 295 22.68 31.07 -2.16
C LEU A 295 23.48 30.68 -3.42
N THR A 296 22.94 29.82 -4.27
CA THR A 296 23.66 29.32 -5.45
C THR A 296 22.68 28.74 -6.48
N ASP A 297 23.06 28.75 -7.75
CA ASP A 297 22.37 28.09 -8.86
C ASP A 297 22.96 26.70 -9.19
N LYS A 298 23.99 26.26 -8.43
CA LYS A 298 24.68 24.99 -8.68
C LYS A 298 23.85 23.78 -8.26
N ASP A 299 23.91 22.72 -9.07
CA ASP A 299 23.30 21.41 -8.71
C ASP A 299 23.96 20.90 -7.40
N PRO A 300 23.15 20.64 -6.35
CA PRO A 300 23.63 20.25 -5.03
C PRO A 300 24.29 18.86 -4.98
N TYR A 301 24.23 18.10 -6.06
CA TYR A 301 24.80 16.75 -6.14
C TYR A 301 26.00 16.64 -7.08
N ARG A 302 26.57 17.75 -7.53
CA ARG A 302 27.74 17.75 -8.44
C ARG A 302 29.06 17.80 -7.69
N VAL A 303 29.39 16.72 -7.01
CA VAL A 303 30.72 16.48 -6.46
C VAL A 303 31.47 15.51 -7.37
N PRO A 304 32.66 15.86 -7.89
CA PRO A 304 33.45 14.94 -8.70
C PRO A 304 33.82 13.68 -7.94
N ILE A 305 33.79 12.54 -8.63
CA ILE A 305 34.19 11.25 -8.06
C ILE A 305 35.31 10.68 -8.93
N ASP A 306 36.48 10.43 -8.33
CA ASP A 306 37.64 9.92 -9.04
C ASP A 306 37.31 8.60 -9.77
N GLY A 307 37.67 8.52 -11.05
CA GLY A 307 37.43 7.35 -11.89
C GLY A 307 36.02 7.24 -12.49
N ILE A 308 35.14 8.24 -12.29
CA ILE A 308 33.80 8.29 -12.89
C ILE A 308 33.68 9.54 -13.75
N ASN A 309 33.47 9.37 -15.04
CA ASN A 309 33.33 10.47 -16.00
C ASN A 309 31.87 10.72 -16.46
N ASN A 310 30.94 9.79 -16.18
CA ASN A 310 29.56 9.95 -16.57
C ASN A 310 28.84 10.91 -15.58
N PRO A 311 28.36 12.07 -16.04
CA PRO A 311 27.75 13.09 -15.16
C PRO A 311 26.45 12.62 -14.48
N GLU A 312 25.66 11.77 -15.15
CA GLU A 312 24.42 11.22 -14.60
C GLU A 312 24.74 10.22 -13.49
N HIS A 313 25.72 9.34 -13.68
CA HIS A 313 26.18 8.42 -12.64
C HIS A 313 26.74 9.17 -11.44
N ILE A 314 27.55 10.22 -11.66
CA ILE A 314 28.09 11.07 -10.59
C ILE A 314 26.94 11.68 -9.79
N ARG A 315 25.96 12.28 -10.47
CA ARG A 315 24.81 12.91 -9.83
C ARG A 315 23.97 11.92 -9.01
N ASP A 316 23.68 10.76 -9.56
CA ASP A 316 22.89 9.71 -8.93
C ASP A 316 23.59 9.11 -7.69
N ILE A 317 24.91 8.90 -7.81
CA ILE A 317 25.75 8.41 -6.71
C ILE A 317 25.79 9.42 -5.59
N ASN A 318 26.03 10.71 -5.91
CA ASN A 318 26.03 11.78 -4.93
C ASN A 318 24.68 11.98 -4.26
N LYS A 319 23.58 11.94 -5.01
CA LYS A 319 22.21 12.00 -4.48
C LYS A 319 21.94 10.86 -3.48
N LEU A 320 22.33 9.63 -3.83
CA LEU A 320 22.22 8.47 -2.94
C LEU A 320 23.08 8.64 -1.68
N PHE A 321 24.33 9.02 -1.86
CA PHE A 321 25.27 9.17 -0.75
C PHE A 321 24.84 10.27 0.22
N PHE A 322 24.40 11.43 -0.30
CA PHE A 322 23.87 12.52 0.51
C PHE A 322 22.62 12.10 1.31
N LEU A 323 21.66 11.45 0.66
CA LEU A 323 20.46 10.95 1.33
C LEU A 323 20.79 10.01 2.48
N LEU A 324 21.70 9.06 2.25
CA LEU A 324 22.14 8.12 3.27
C LEU A 324 22.92 8.81 4.40
N SER A 325 23.71 9.86 4.07
CA SER A 325 24.50 10.56 5.05
C SER A 325 23.68 11.39 6.04
N LEU A 326 22.51 11.86 5.66
CA LEU A 326 21.57 12.52 6.58
C LEU A 326 20.95 11.55 7.59
N ASN A 327 20.86 10.26 7.24
CA ASN A 327 20.23 9.23 8.08
C ASN A 327 21.24 8.36 8.83
N ALA A 328 22.54 8.55 8.59
CA ALA A 328 23.57 7.73 9.18
C ALA A 328 24.10 8.34 10.49
N SER A 329 24.23 7.51 11.53
CA SER A 329 24.80 7.92 12.81
C SER A 329 26.33 8.11 12.80
N ASN A 330 27.01 7.50 11.82
CA ASN A 330 28.48 7.58 11.67
C ASN A 330 28.92 7.11 10.28
N GLU A 331 30.22 7.30 9.97
CA GLU A 331 30.82 6.91 8.68
C GLU A 331 30.69 5.42 8.38
N ILE A 332 30.83 4.55 9.38
CA ILE A 332 30.78 3.09 9.18
C ILE A 332 29.39 2.67 8.72
N SER A 333 28.36 3.16 9.38
CA SER A 333 26.96 2.89 9.03
C SER A 333 26.60 3.45 7.66
N LEU A 334 27.07 4.66 7.32
CA LEU A 334 26.91 5.27 6.02
C LEU A 334 27.53 4.41 4.92
N PHE A 335 28.80 4.04 5.06
CA PHE A 335 29.54 3.31 4.03
C PHE A 335 28.95 1.91 3.78
N LYS A 336 28.50 1.24 4.85
CA LYS A 336 27.82 -0.05 4.75
C LYS A 336 26.47 0.09 4.01
N ALA A 337 25.65 1.05 4.40
CA ALA A 337 24.37 1.33 3.77
C ALA A 337 24.54 1.72 2.29
N PHE A 338 25.50 2.60 2.00
CA PHE A 338 25.78 3.05 0.64
C PHE A 338 26.17 1.89 -0.29
N ARG A 339 27.14 1.06 0.12
CA ARG A 339 27.54 -0.12 -0.69
C ARG A 339 26.39 -1.10 -0.86
N SER A 340 25.60 -1.32 0.17
CA SER A 340 24.40 -2.16 0.07
C SER A 340 23.41 -1.62 -0.96
N GLU A 341 23.09 -0.33 -0.95
CA GLU A 341 22.17 0.29 -1.89
C GLU A 341 22.76 0.40 -3.31
N LEU A 342 24.06 0.65 -3.42
CA LEU A 342 24.73 0.77 -4.73
C LEU A 342 24.78 -0.56 -5.49
N ASN A 343 25.00 -1.69 -4.80
CA ASN A 343 24.99 -3.02 -5.40
C ASN A 343 23.69 -3.34 -6.14
N TYR A 344 22.64 -2.60 -5.85
CA TYR A 344 21.37 -2.76 -6.52
C TYR A 344 21.22 -1.92 -7.79
N LYS A 345 22.04 -0.91 -7.99
CA LYS A 345 21.99 -0.06 -9.19
C LYS A 345 22.85 -0.58 -10.35
N GLU A 346 23.56 -1.69 -10.15
CA GLU A 346 24.42 -2.34 -11.16
C GLU A 346 25.47 -1.42 -11.80
N TYR A 347 25.95 -0.42 -11.04
CA TYR A 347 27.06 0.41 -11.50
C TYR A 347 28.37 -0.38 -11.50
N PRO A 348 29.24 -0.20 -12.54
CA PRO A 348 30.50 -0.92 -12.65
C PRO A 348 31.62 -0.34 -11.74
N TYR A 349 31.26 0.39 -10.68
CA TYR A 349 32.21 1.10 -9.85
C TYR A 349 32.38 0.46 -8.47
N THR A 350 33.61 0.49 -7.96
CA THR A 350 33.91 0.09 -6.58
C THR A 350 34.23 1.31 -5.72
N PHE A 351 33.80 1.27 -4.47
CA PHE A 351 33.95 2.40 -3.52
C PHE A 351 34.69 1.97 -2.25
N PRO A 352 36.06 1.96 -2.30
CA PRO A 352 36.86 1.78 -1.10
C PRO A 352 36.63 2.90 -0.08
N ASP A 353 36.90 2.63 1.18
CA ASP A 353 36.71 3.63 2.27
C ASP A 353 37.41 4.96 1.99
N LYS A 354 38.60 4.92 1.36
CA LYS A 354 39.34 6.13 0.99
C LYS A 354 38.55 7.05 0.07
N VAL A 355 37.86 6.45 -0.94
CA VAL A 355 37.01 7.19 -1.89
C VAL A 355 35.76 7.75 -1.18
N LEU A 356 35.13 6.94 -0.34
CA LEU A 356 33.92 7.37 0.40
C LEU A 356 34.25 8.48 1.43
N ARG A 357 35.39 8.42 2.10
CA ARG A 357 35.82 9.51 2.99
C ARG A 357 36.10 10.80 2.23
N LYS A 358 36.75 10.71 1.07
CA LYS A 358 36.91 11.86 0.18
C LYS A 358 35.57 12.44 -0.23
N LEU A 359 34.67 11.62 -0.69
CA LEU A 359 33.32 12.01 -1.11
C LEU A 359 32.55 12.69 0.03
N LEU A 360 32.61 12.12 1.25
CA LEU A 360 31.99 12.72 2.43
C LEU A 360 32.55 14.10 2.75
N LYS A 361 33.87 14.24 2.67
CA LYS A 361 34.56 15.54 2.87
C LYS A 361 34.12 16.55 1.82
N ASP A 362 34.10 16.16 0.56
CA ASP A 362 33.76 17.03 -0.58
C ASP A 362 32.28 17.47 -0.53
N ILE A 363 31.36 16.58 -0.13
CA ILE A 363 29.96 16.94 0.13
C ILE A 363 29.82 17.92 1.29
N LYS A 364 30.56 17.73 2.40
CA LYS A 364 30.56 18.70 3.53
C LYS A 364 31.10 20.05 3.11
N LEU A 365 32.09 20.08 2.23
CA LEU A 365 32.63 21.32 1.66
C LEU A 365 31.69 22.01 0.70
N LEU A 366 30.91 21.23 -0.09
CA LEU A 366 29.88 21.78 -0.96
C LEU A 366 28.70 22.37 -0.17
N HIS A 367 28.41 21.79 1.01
CA HIS A 367 27.31 22.20 1.88
C HIS A 367 27.78 22.61 3.29
N PRO A 368 28.62 23.66 3.43
CA PRO A 368 29.24 23.98 4.72
C PRO A 368 28.24 24.37 5.80
N LYS A 369 27.11 25.01 5.43
CA LYS A 369 26.07 25.44 6.38
C LYS A 369 25.32 24.27 7.04
N ILE A 370 25.17 23.14 6.34
CA ILE A 370 24.48 21.95 6.83
C ILE A 370 25.41 20.76 7.09
N ALA A 371 26.73 20.99 7.06
CA ALA A 371 27.72 19.93 7.27
C ALA A 371 27.55 19.20 8.62
N HIS A 372 27.02 19.90 9.63
CA HIS A 372 26.74 19.34 10.96
C HIS A 372 25.59 18.34 10.97
N LEU A 373 24.65 18.37 10.01
CA LEU A 373 23.58 17.42 9.86
C LEU A 373 24.03 16.10 9.18
N ILE A 374 25.20 16.11 8.55
CA ILE A 374 25.72 15.00 7.77
C ILE A 374 26.46 14.02 8.69
N CYS A 375 26.00 12.79 8.82
CA CYS A 375 26.49 11.74 9.73
C CYS A 375 26.39 12.14 11.21
N SER A 376 25.36 12.86 11.59
CA SER A 376 25.14 13.33 12.97
C SER A 376 24.29 12.35 13.79
N GLY A 377 23.57 11.42 13.16
CA GLY A 377 22.61 10.55 13.83
C GLY A 377 21.36 11.28 14.32
N ALA A 378 21.06 12.44 13.72
CA ALA A 378 19.91 13.26 14.08
C ALA A 378 18.59 12.66 13.57
#